data_f977105f7cd2fef6f751671f399f2536
#
_entry.id   f977105f7cd2fef6f751671f399f2536
#
_cell.length_a   1.000
_cell.length_b   1.000
_cell.length_c   1.000
_cell.angle_alpha   90.00
_cell.angle_beta   90.00
_cell.angle_gamma   90.00
#
_symmetry.space_group_name_H-M   'P 1'
#
loop_
_entity.id
_entity.type
_entity.pdbx_description
1 polymer ?
#
loop_
_entity_poly.entity_id
_entity_poly.type
_entity_poly.pdbx_seq_one_letter_code
_entity_poly.pdbx_strand_id
1 'polypeptide(L)'
;MRFHVGAFIMSKKKINNKNFVIKSVVEKPSIKEAPSNNAVIGRYILPKTIFDKLLKLKPGKGEEIHITDAIQSLINDNDKFIGHNFSGKYLDCGTMSGYINSTLEISKT
;
A
#
# COMPACT_ATOMS: atom_id res chain seq x y z
N MET A 1 -14.74 4.06 -10.30
CA MET A 1 -13.61 4.51 -9.47
C MET A 1 -12.30 4.16 -10.13
N ARG A 2 -11.36 5.06 -10.08
CA ARG A 2 -10.05 4.90 -10.68
C ARG A 2 -8.99 4.84 -9.58
N PHE A 3 -8.21 3.77 -9.55
CA PHE A 3 -7.15 3.61 -8.56
C PHE A 3 -5.84 4.18 -9.08
N HIS A 4 -5.36 5.24 -8.44
CA HIS A 4 -4.07 5.86 -8.73
C HIS A 4 -2.99 5.45 -7.74
N VAL A 5 -3.39 4.83 -6.64
CA VAL A 5 -2.47 4.40 -5.59
C VAL A 5 -2.01 2.99 -5.88
N GLY A 6 -0.75 2.68 -5.56
CA GLY A 6 -0.12 1.45 -5.98
C GLY A 6 -0.69 0.17 -5.39
N ALA A 7 -1.07 0.16 -4.13
CA ALA A 7 -1.47 -1.09 -3.46
C ALA A 7 -2.68 -0.90 -2.57
N PHE A 8 -3.48 -1.94 -2.45
CA PHE A 8 -4.64 -2.00 -1.57
C PHE A 8 -4.53 -3.15 -0.59
N ILE A 9 -5.17 -3.02 0.56
CA ILE A 9 -5.02 -3.91 1.70
C ILE A 9 -6.34 -4.54 2.07
N MET A 10 -6.33 -5.85 2.35
CA MET A 10 -7.40 -6.51 3.05
C MET A 10 -7.02 -6.67 4.51
N SER A 11 -7.85 -6.18 5.44
CA SER A 11 -7.61 -6.39 6.85
C SER A 11 -8.13 -7.75 7.31
N LYS A 12 -7.39 -8.36 8.24
CA LYS A 12 -7.77 -9.62 8.87
C LYS A 12 -8.50 -9.38 10.19
N LYS A 13 -7.99 -8.45 10.99
CA LYS A 13 -8.46 -8.20 12.35
C LYS A 13 -8.17 -6.77 12.75
N LYS A 14 -9.17 -6.09 13.29
CA LYS A 14 -9.01 -4.77 13.87
C LYS A 14 -8.35 -4.90 15.26
N ILE A 15 -7.30 -4.13 15.51
CA ILE A 15 -6.63 -4.06 16.81
C ILE A 15 -7.25 -2.95 17.66
N ASN A 16 -7.38 -1.76 17.06
CA ASN A 16 -8.02 -0.60 17.67
C ASN A 16 -8.57 0.31 16.58
N ASN A 17 -8.92 1.56 16.89
CA ASN A 17 -9.51 2.46 15.90
C ASN A 17 -8.58 2.82 14.74
N LYS A 18 -7.27 2.68 14.90
CA LYS A 18 -6.28 3.09 13.89
C LYS A 18 -5.43 1.94 13.37
N ASN A 19 -5.38 0.82 14.05
CA ASN A 19 -4.48 -0.28 13.72
C ASN A 19 -5.25 -1.56 13.43
N PHE A 20 -4.77 -2.31 12.46
CA PHE A 20 -5.35 -3.60 12.08
C PHE A 20 -4.27 -4.55 11.57
N VAL A 21 -4.55 -5.85 11.67
CA VAL A 21 -3.67 -6.87 11.10
C VAL A 21 -3.96 -7.01 9.62
N ILE A 22 -2.93 -7.00 8.80
CA ILE A 22 -3.05 -7.12 7.35
C ILE A 22 -3.15 -8.60 6.97
N LYS A 23 -4.18 -8.93 6.19
CA LYS A 23 -4.36 -10.26 5.61
C LYS A 23 -3.65 -10.38 4.26
N SER A 24 -3.76 -9.35 3.43
CA SER A 24 -3.17 -9.35 2.08
C SER A 24 -2.96 -7.95 1.56
N VAL A 25 -2.03 -7.83 0.62
CA VAL A 25 -1.80 -6.61 -0.15
C VAL A 25 -1.82 -6.95 -1.63
N VAL A 26 -2.42 -6.08 -2.44
CA VAL A 26 -2.53 -6.26 -3.89
C VAL A 26 -2.04 -5.00 -4.58
N GLU A 27 -1.06 -5.15 -5.49
CA GLU A 27 -0.51 -4.04 -6.26
C GLU A 27 -1.42 -3.69 -7.44
N LYS A 28 -1.78 -2.42 -7.54
CA LYS A 28 -2.57 -1.85 -8.66
C LYS A 28 -3.71 -2.76 -9.14
N PRO A 29 -4.62 -3.18 -8.23
CA PRO A 29 -5.73 -4.04 -8.64
C PRO A 29 -6.74 -3.25 -9.48
N SER A 30 -7.49 -3.97 -10.32
CA SER A 30 -8.70 -3.40 -10.91
C SER A 30 -9.74 -3.13 -9.83
N ILE A 31 -10.80 -2.38 -10.14
CA ILE A 31 -11.89 -2.13 -9.19
C ILE A 31 -12.49 -3.45 -8.68
N LYS A 32 -12.62 -4.44 -9.57
CA LYS A 32 -13.18 -5.74 -9.22
C LYS A 32 -12.24 -6.58 -8.35
N GLU A 33 -10.93 -6.43 -8.54
CA GLU A 33 -9.92 -7.19 -7.82
C GLU A 33 -9.52 -6.56 -6.49
N ALA A 34 -9.85 -5.27 -6.30
CA ALA A 34 -9.45 -4.55 -5.10
C ALA A 34 -10.11 -5.18 -3.86
N PRO A 35 -9.31 -5.60 -2.85
CA PRO A 35 -9.84 -6.25 -1.65
C PRO A 35 -10.60 -5.30 -0.74
N SER A 36 -10.36 -4.00 -0.86
CA SER A 36 -10.96 -2.97 -0.01
C SER A 36 -10.66 -1.58 -0.57
N ASN A 37 -11.09 -0.54 0.13
CA ASN A 37 -10.74 0.85 -0.17
C ASN A 37 -9.51 1.34 0.63
N ASN A 38 -8.89 0.46 1.44
CA ASN A 38 -7.70 0.81 2.19
C ASN A 38 -6.47 0.72 1.29
N ALA A 39 -5.82 1.84 1.08
CA ALA A 39 -4.67 1.96 0.19
C ALA A 39 -3.38 2.23 0.97
N VAL A 40 -2.29 1.66 0.48
CA VAL A 40 -0.95 1.93 1.01
C VAL A 40 -0.44 3.23 0.39
N ILE A 41 0.09 4.11 1.22
CA ILE A 41 0.60 5.41 0.78
C ILE A 41 2.14 5.48 0.74
N GLY A 42 2.81 4.32 0.73
CA GLY A 42 4.26 4.26 0.54
C GLY A 42 5.10 4.53 1.79
N ARG A 43 4.52 4.44 2.97
CA ARG A 43 5.26 4.52 4.23
C ARG A 43 5.28 3.17 4.90
N TYR A 44 6.50 2.61 5.07
CA TYR A 44 6.70 1.26 5.55
C TYR A 44 7.73 1.21 6.66
N ILE A 45 7.48 0.34 7.63
CA ILE A 45 8.51 -0.16 8.55
C ILE A 45 8.57 -1.65 8.27
N LEU A 46 9.68 -2.10 7.70
CA LEU A 46 9.79 -3.46 7.18
C LEU A 46 10.85 -4.25 7.94
N PRO A 47 10.65 -5.57 8.11
CA PRO A 47 11.68 -6.42 8.69
C PRO A 47 12.86 -6.57 7.72
N LYS A 48 14.03 -6.84 8.29
CA LYS A 48 15.25 -7.07 7.51
C LYS A 48 15.11 -8.20 6.49
N THR A 49 14.30 -9.19 6.79
CA THR A 49 14.01 -10.32 5.91
C THR A 49 13.37 -9.95 4.59
N ILE A 50 12.87 -8.70 4.46
CA ILE A 50 12.30 -8.23 3.19
C ILE A 50 13.32 -8.31 2.04
N PHE A 51 14.58 -8.08 2.32
CA PHE A 51 15.63 -8.13 1.30
C PHE A 51 15.80 -9.54 0.72
N ASP A 52 15.70 -10.57 1.56
CA ASP A 52 15.77 -11.95 1.10
C ASP A 52 14.61 -12.28 0.15
N LYS A 53 13.43 -11.77 0.46
CA LYS A 53 12.25 -11.95 -0.39
C LYS A 53 12.40 -11.23 -1.73
N LEU A 54 12.91 -9.99 -1.70
CA LEU A 54 13.11 -9.20 -2.90
C LEU A 54 14.10 -9.87 -3.87
N LEU A 55 15.15 -10.48 -3.34
CA LEU A 55 16.15 -11.19 -4.16
C LEU A 55 15.58 -12.42 -4.86
N LYS A 56 14.55 -13.05 -4.29
CA LYS A 56 13.92 -14.26 -4.82
C LYS A 56 12.72 -13.99 -5.71
N LEU A 57 12.23 -12.76 -5.74
CA LEU A 57 11.04 -12.41 -6.52
C LEU A 57 11.34 -12.41 -8.01
N LYS A 58 10.38 -12.94 -8.77
CA LYS A 58 10.31 -12.76 -10.20
C LYS A 58 9.52 -11.50 -10.52
N PRO A 59 9.79 -10.84 -11.66
CA PRO A 59 9.00 -9.69 -12.07
C PRO A 59 7.50 -10.02 -12.05
N GLY A 60 6.74 -9.18 -11.38
CA GLY A 60 5.29 -9.32 -11.27
C GLY A 60 4.56 -8.46 -12.29
N LYS A 61 3.50 -7.80 -11.82
CA LYS A 61 2.66 -6.94 -12.64
C LYS A 61 3.48 -5.82 -13.31
N GLY A 62 3.36 -5.67 -14.63
CA GLY A 62 4.13 -4.69 -15.40
C GLY A 62 5.62 -5.05 -15.55
N GLU A 63 5.99 -6.31 -15.33
CA GLU A 63 7.36 -6.80 -15.38
C GLU A 63 8.29 -6.12 -14.38
N GLU A 64 7.74 -5.53 -13.33
CA GLU A 64 8.48 -4.88 -12.26
C GLU A 64 8.50 -5.75 -11.01
N ILE A 65 9.53 -5.56 -10.17
CA ILE A 65 9.59 -6.16 -8.84
C ILE A 65 8.97 -5.16 -7.87
N HIS A 66 7.86 -5.55 -7.26
CA HIS A 66 7.14 -4.70 -6.33
C HIS A 66 7.40 -5.09 -4.88
N ILE A 67 7.60 -4.09 -4.03
CA ILE A 67 7.77 -4.32 -2.60
C ILE A 67 6.52 -4.95 -1.96
N THR A 68 5.35 -4.67 -2.50
CA THR A 68 4.09 -5.25 -2.05
C THR A 68 4.06 -6.77 -2.24
N ASP A 69 4.69 -7.28 -3.30
CA ASP A 69 4.80 -8.73 -3.52
C ASP A 69 5.70 -9.37 -2.47
N ALA A 70 6.79 -8.69 -2.07
CA ALA A 70 7.65 -9.16 -1.00
C ALA A 70 6.93 -9.16 0.35
N ILE A 71 6.15 -8.13 0.63
CA ILE A 71 5.32 -8.06 1.84
C ILE A 71 4.32 -9.20 1.86
N GLN A 72 3.64 -9.45 0.75
CA GLN A 72 2.68 -10.54 0.64
C GLN A 72 3.36 -11.90 0.86
N SER A 73 4.57 -12.08 0.35
CA SER A 73 5.35 -13.30 0.57
C SER A 73 5.65 -13.52 2.05
N LEU A 74 6.01 -12.47 2.78
CA LEU A 74 6.23 -12.56 4.23
C LEU A 74 4.92 -12.86 4.98
N ILE A 75 3.82 -12.27 4.55
CA ILE A 75 2.50 -12.58 5.13
C ILE A 75 2.15 -14.05 4.92
N ASN A 76 2.43 -14.58 3.75
CA ASN A 76 2.21 -16.00 3.44
C ASN A 76 3.07 -16.91 4.31
N ASP A 77 4.24 -16.45 4.77
CA ASP A 77 5.11 -17.15 5.71
C ASP A 77 4.70 -16.93 7.17
N ASN A 78 3.50 -16.42 7.40
CA ASN A 78 2.93 -16.13 8.73
C ASN A 78 3.58 -14.96 9.48
N ASP A 79 4.33 -14.11 8.80
CA ASP A 79 4.79 -12.86 9.41
C ASP A 79 3.60 -11.92 9.58
N LYS A 80 3.57 -11.24 10.73
CA LYS A 80 2.49 -10.34 11.08
C LYS A 80 2.82 -8.92 10.60
N PHE A 81 1.94 -8.37 9.78
CA PHE A 81 2.02 -6.98 9.36
C PHE A 81 0.85 -6.20 9.92
N ILE A 82 1.12 -4.99 10.38
CA ILE A 82 0.13 -4.09 10.95
C ILE A 82 -0.08 -2.92 9.99
N GLY A 83 -1.32 -2.67 9.64
CA GLY A 83 -1.72 -1.46 8.94
C GLY A 83 -2.09 -0.37 9.95
N HIS A 84 -1.63 0.84 9.70
CA HIS A 84 -1.96 2.00 10.53
C HIS A 84 -2.69 3.04 9.68
N ASN A 85 -3.90 3.39 10.07
CA ASN A 85 -4.65 4.50 9.46
C ASN A 85 -4.12 5.81 10.02
N PHE A 86 -3.34 6.52 9.21
CA PHE A 86 -2.79 7.79 9.67
C PHE A 86 -3.85 8.91 9.63
N SER A 87 -3.65 9.92 10.46
CA SER A 87 -4.44 11.14 10.44
C SER A 87 -3.71 12.18 9.60
N GLY A 88 -4.33 12.65 8.53
CA GLY A 88 -3.71 13.60 7.63
C GLY A 88 -4.28 13.51 6.23
N LYS A 89 -3.67 14.24 5.31
CA LYS A 89 -4.10 14.25 3.91
C LYS A 89 -3.05 13.59 3.04
N TYR A 90 -3.52 12.78 2.12
CA TYR A 90 -2.70 12.22 1.05
C TYR A 90 -2.77 13.16 -0.16
N LEU A 91 -1.63 13.69 -0.57
CA LEU A 91 -1.52 14.63 -1.67
C LEU A 91 -0.84 13.92 -2.84
N ASP A 92 -1.65 13.51 -3.81
CA ASP A 92 -1.17 12.79 -4.99
C ASP A 92 -0.85 13.78 -6.10
N CYS A 93 0.42 13.86 -6.49
CA CYS A 93 0.92 14.74 -7.55
C CYS A 93 1.17 13.99 -8.87
N GLY A 94 0.65 12.77 -9.01
CA GLY A 94 0.87 11.94 -10.18
C GLY A 94 0.08 12.35 -11.43
N THR A 95 -0.87 13.28 -11.28
CA THR A 95 -1.61 13.87 -12.39
C THR A 95 -1.51 15.39 -12.32
N MET A 96 -1.80 16.08 -13.43
CA MET A 96 -1.76 17.55 -13.43
C MET A 96 -2.79 18.12 -12.45
N SER A 97 -4.00 17.61 -12.44
CA SER A 97 -5.05 18.05 -11.50
C SER A 97 -4.66 17.76 -10.06
N GLY A 98 -4.08 16.59 -9.78
CA GLY A 98 -3.58 16.23 -8.46
C GLY A 98 -2.45 17.13 -8.00
N TYR A 99 -1.54 17.47 -8.88
CA TYR A 99 -0.43 18.39 -8.60
C TYR A 99 -0.97 19.79 -8.23
N ILE A 100 -1.89 20.33 -9.02
CA ILE A 100 -2.49 21.64 -8.76
C ILE A 100 -3.29 21.62 -7.44
N ASN A 101 -4.12 20.62 -7.22
CA ASN A 101 -4.91 20.51 -6.00
C ASN A 101 -4.03 20.37 -4.76
N SER A 102 -2.95 19.59 -4.86
CA SER A 102 -2.00 19.42 -3.77
C SER A 102 -1.28 20.74 -3.44
N THR A 103 -0.89 21.49 -4.46
CA THR A 103 -0.26 22.80 -4.31
C THR A 103 -1.21 23.77 -3.59
N LEU A 104 -2.47 23.80 -4.00
CA LEU A 104 -3.50 24.64 -3.36
C LEU A 104 -3.69 24.26 -1.89
N GLU A 105 -3.71 22.96 -1.59
CA GLU A 105 -3.87 22.49 -0.22
C GLU A 105 -2.70 22.90 0.67
N ILE A 106 -1.48 22.74 0.17
CA ILE A 106 -0.27 23.19 0.89
C ILE A 106 -0.25 24.70 1.09
N SER A 107 -0.74 25.47 0.12
CA SER A 107 -0.76 26.92 0.20
C SER A 107 -1.66 27.47 1.31
N LYS A 108 -2.56 26.64 1.84
CA LYS A 108 -3.44 27.02 2.95
C LYS A 108 -2.77 26.94 4.31
N THR A 109 -1.57 26.41 4.40
CA THR A 109 -0.84 26.25 5.68
C THR A 109 0.06 27.45 6.03
#